data_409a41d21a0c473b360188e0946bda6a
#
_entry.id   409a41d21a0c473b360188e0946bda6a
#
_cell.length_a   1.000
_cell.length_b   1.000
_cell.length_c   1.000
_cell.angle_alpha   90.00
_cell.angle_beta   90.00
_cell.angle_gamma   90.00
#
_symmetry.space_group_name_H-M   'P 1'
#
loop_
_entity.id
_entity.type
_entity.pdbx_description
1 polymer ?
#
loop_
_entity_poly.entity_id
_entity_poly.type
_entity_poly.pdbx_seq_one_letter_code
_entity_poly.pdbx_strand_id
1 'polypeptide(L)'
;GNPPQGLLFGTEYTREEINRVLASENPTEIVETNDPLRHGTIMAGIAAGSIVNGGSTYIGAAPEADIVVVKLKECKPYLREFYFLPEGVAAYEENDIMLGVSYVNRFAVEFQKPVVICLGIGTNMGDHAGNSFLGKYLNRIALSRSRAVVVCGGNEGNAQHHFNWEFTRGDEREAYRDVEVRVGEGERGFLLE
;
A
#
# COMPACT_ATOMS: atom_id res chain seq x y z
N GLY A 1 -9.83 -10.33 18.45
CA GLY A 1 -8.66 -9.46 18.52
C GLY A 1 -8.98 -8.20 19.30
N ASN A 2 -7.96 -7.59 19.86
CA ASN A 2 -8.10 -6.30 20.54
C ASN A 2 -7.84 -5.19 19.51
N PRO A 3 -8.84 -4.38 19.14
CA PRO A 3 -8.61 -3.25 18.24
C PRO A 3 -7.57 -2.29 18.83
N PRO A 4 -6.70 -1.71 17.99
CA PRO A 4 -5.80 -0.64 18.44
C PRO A 4 -6.58 0.53 19.02
N GLN A 5 -5.98 1.24 19.97
CA GLN A 5 -6.61 2.41 20.57
C GLN A 5 -7.04 3.43 19.49
N GLY A 6 -8.31 3.83 19.52
CA GLY A 6 -8.88 4.78 18.57
C GLY A 6 -9.34 4.18 17.25
N LEU A 7 -9.23 2.86 17.05
CA LEU A 7 -9.80 2.15 15.92
C LEU A 7 -10.94 1.25 16.39
N LEU A 8 -11.94 1.06 15.51
CA LEU A 8 -13.11 0.23 15.81
C LEU A 8 -12.92 -1.25 15.44
N PHE A 9 -11.85 -1.57 14.72
CA PHE A 9 -11.55 -2.92 14.23
C PHE A 9 -10.03 -3.12 14.07
N GLY A 10 -9.62 -4.34 13.75
CA GLY A 10 -8.22 -4.75 13.64
C GLY A 10 -7.75 -5.47 14.90
N THR A 11 -6.52 -5.94 14.84
CA THR A 11 -5.82 -6.55 15.97
C THR A 11 -4.42 -5.98 16.02
N GLU A 12 -4.03 -5.46 17.17
CA GLU A 12 -2.67 -4.99 17.42
C GLU A 12 -1.89 -6.08 18.15
N TYR A 13 -0.66 -6.28 17.71
CA TYR A 13 0.33 -7.12 18.38
C TYR A 13 1.53 -6.26 18.74
N THR A 14 1.81 -6.16 20.01
CA THR A 14 2.98 -5.43 20.52
C THR A 14 4.28 -6.20 20.29
N ARG A 15 5.42 -5.51 20.42
CA ARG A 15 6.74 -6.14 20.35
C ARG A 15 6.88 -7.31 21.34
N GLU A 16 6.39 -7.13 22.56
CA GLU A 16 6.44 -8.15 23.62
C GLU A 16 5.60 -9.37 23.26
N GLU A 17 4.41 -9.15 22.69
CA GLU A 17 3.56 -10.24 22.22
C GLU A 17 4.19 -10.96 21.04
N ILE A 18 4.73 -10.26 20.06
CA ILE A 18 5.41 -10.85 18.91
C ILE A 18 6.61 -11.69 19.37
N ASN A 19 7.46 -11.14 20.24
CA ASN A 19 8.63 -11.87 20.75
C ASN A 19 8.23 -13.12 21.54
N ARG A 20 7.17 -13.06 22.34
CA ARG A 20 6.64 -14.22 23.07
C ARG A 20 6.13 -15.29 22.11
N VAL A 21 5.43 -14.88 21.06
CA VAL A 21 4.90 -15.79 20.03
C VAL A 21 6.02 -16.45 19.24
N LEU A 22 7.03 -15.68 18.83
CA LEU A 22 8.20 -16.22 18.12
C LEU A 22 9.00 -17.24 18.95
N ALA A 23 8.95 -17.16 20.28
CA ALA A 23 9.58 -18.12 21.18
C ALA A 23 8.70 -19.37 21.45
N SER A 24 7.47 -19.43 20.95
CA SER A 24 6.57 -20.57 21.09
C SER A 24 6.83 -21.65 20.04
N GLU A 25 6.36 -22.87 20.29
CA GLU A 25 6.50 -23.99 19.35
C GLU A 25 5.67 -23.79 18.07
N ASN A 26 4.50 -23.14 18.18
CA ASN A 26 3.57 -22.93 17.07
C ASN A 26 3.16 -21.45 16.94
N PRO A 27 4.05 -20.56 16.45
CA PRO A 27 3.78 -19.13 16.35
C PRO A 27 2.52 -18.77 15.55
N THR A 28 2.24 -19.50 14.47
CA THR A 28 1.12 -19.25 13.54
C THR A 28 -0.24 -19.65 14.10
N GLU A 29 -0.29 -20.47 15.13
CA GLU A 29 -1.54 -20.80 15.84
C GLU A 29 -1.97 -19.69 16.80
N ILE A 30 -1.02 -18.88 17.27
CA ILE A 30 -1.27 -17.78 18.21
C ILE A 30 -1.56 -16.48 17.45
N VAL A 31 -0.79 -16.22 16.40
CA VAL A 31 -1.00 -15.09 15.50
C VAL A 31 -1.48 -15.62 14.15
N GLU A 32 -2.79 -15.62 13.96
CA GLU A 32 -3.48 -16.15 12.77
C GLU A 32 -3.28 -15.28 11.52
N THR A 33 -2.17 -14.56 11.42
CA THR A 33 -1.87 -13.73 10.26
C THR A 33 -0.60 -14.21 9.57
N ASN A 34 -0.63 -14.24 8.25
CA ASN A 34 0.50 -14.59 7.41
C ASN A 34 0.58 -13.68 6.20
N ASP A 35 1.66 -13.77 5.45
CA ASP A 35 1.86 -13.06 4.17
C ASP A 35 2.05 -14.10 3.06
N PRO A 36 0.96 -14.66 2.52
CA PRO A 36 1.03 -15.72 1.51
C PRO A 36 1.68 -15.25 0.21
N LEU A 37 1.57 -13.98 -0.13
CA LEU A 37 2.18 -13.37 -1.31
C LEU A 37 3.65 -12.98 -1.08
N ARG A 38 4.11 -12.96 0.17
CA ARG A 38 5.46 -12.57 0.60
C ARG A 38 5.89 -11.16 0.19
N HIS A 39 5.01 -10.38 -0.43
CA HIS A 39 5.32 -9.03 -0.90
C HIS A 39 5.68 -8.11 0.26
N GLY A 40 4.84 -8.02 1.29
CA GLY A 40 5.09 -7.18 2.46
C GLY A 40 6.34 -7.61 3.24
N THR A 41 6.57 -8.91 3.36
CA THR A 41 7.77 -9.48 4.00
C THR A 41 9.04 -9.08 3.27
N ILE A 42 9.05 -9.16 1.93
CA ILE A 42 10.19 -8.75 1.10
C ILE A 42 10.43 -7.24 1.24
N MET A 43 9.38 -6.43 1.17
CA MET A 43 9.47 -4.99 1.34
C MET A 43 10.06 -4.59 2.71
N ALA A 44 9.59 -5.22 3.78
CA ALA A 44 10.11 -5.00 5.13
C ALA A 44 11.59 -5.42 5.25
N GLY A 45 11.97 -6.54 4.63
CA GLY A 45 13.35 -7.01 4.58
C GLY A 45 14.28 -6.05 3.85
N ILE A 46 13.86 -5.50 2.70
CA ILE A 46 14.61 -4.48 1.95
C ILE A 46 14.76 -3.20 2.77
N ALA A 47 13.71 -2.78 3.46
CA ALA A 47 13.73 -1.56 4.23
C ALA A 47 14.60 -1.67 5.50
N ALA A 48 14.44 -2.73 6.28
CA ALA A 48 14.99 -2.82 7.62
C ALA A 48 15.43 -4.23 8.07
N GLY A 49 15.69 -5.13 7.11
CA GLY A 49 16.17 -6.48 7.42
C GLY A 49 17.56 -6.47 8.05
N SER A 50 17.73 -7.28 9.11
CA SER A 50 19.04 -7.49 9.74
C SER A 50 19.87 -8.51 8.98
N ILE A 51 21.19 -8.53 9.22
CA ILE A 51 22.08 -9.55 8.66
C ILE A 51 21.65 -10.93 9.16
N VAL A 52 21.42 -11.83 8.22
CA VAL A 52 21.14 -13.24 8.53
C VAL A 52 22.48 -13.98 8.64
N ASN A 53 22.78 -14.55 9.81
CA ASN A 53 23.94 -15.42 10.00
C ASN A 53 23.78 -16.67 9.15
N GLY A 54 24.59 -16.86 8.12
CA GLY A 54 24.52 -18.03 7.26
C GLY A 54 25.00 -17.83 5.82
N GLY A 55 25.82 -16.80 5.56
CA GLY A 55 26.48 -16.63 4.25
C GLY A 55 25.83 -15.63 3.31
N SER A 56 24.72 -15.02 3.65
CA SER A 56 24.16 -13.88 2.92
C SER A 56 24.64 -12.58 3.55
N THR A 57 25.26 -11.72 2.73
CA THR A 57 25.67 -10.36 3.13
C THR A 57 24.56 -9.33 2.93
N TYR A 58 23.32 -9.80 2.75
CA TYR A 58 22.20 -8.92 2.54
C TYR A 58 21.79 -8.23 3.86
N ILE A 59 21.67 -6.92 3.82
CA ILE A 59 21.21 -6.07 4.91
C ILE A 59 20.23 -5.04 4.36
N GLY A 60 19.16 -4.75 5.08
CA GLY A 60 18.20 -3.71 4.72
C GLY A 60 18.80 -2.31 4.81
N ALA A 61 18.14 -1.34 4.22
CA ALA A 61 18.61 0.04 4.19
C ALA A 61 18.73 0.69 5.59
N ALA A 62 17.88 0.28 6.54
CA ALA A 62 17.85 0.80 7.91
C ALA A 62 17.68 -0.33 8.93
N PRO A 63 18.70 -1.20 9.14
CA PRO A 63 18.59 -2.42 9.94
C PRO A 63 18.36 -2.16 11.44
N GLU A 64 18.68 -0.97 11.92
CA GLU A 64 18.46 -0.56 13.31
C GLU A 64 17.10 0.16 13.53
N ALA A 65 16.25 0.26 12.50
CA ALA A 65 14.96 0.90 12.61
C ALA A 65 13.96 0.04 13.40
N ASP A 66 13.11 0.69 14.18
CA ASP A 66 11.90 0.05 14.67
C ASP A 66 10.91 -0.13 13.52
N ILE A 67 10.27 -1.28 13.45
CA ILE A 67 9.36 -1.62 12.36
C ILE A 67 7.93 -1.63 12.89
N VAL A 68 7.03 -0.94 12.19
CA VAL A 68 5.58 -1.02 12.37
C VAL A 68 4.99 -1.56 11.08
N VAL A 69 4.33 -2.69 11.13
CA VAL A 69 3.70 -3.32 9.97
C VAL A 69 2.20 -3.23 10.10
N VAL A 70 1.54 -2.79 9.04
CA VAL A 70 0.09 -2.83 8.90
C VAL A 70 -0.26 -3.81 7.80
N LYS A 71 -0.90 -4.91 8.16
CA LYS A 71 -1.53 -5.80 7.19
C LYS A 71 -2.94 -5.30 6.91
N LEU A 72 -3.17 -4.90 5.67
CA LEU A 72 -4.48 -4.48 5.21
C LEU A 72 -5.39 -5.70 5.02
N LYS A 73 -6.67 -5.53 5.29
CA LYS A 73 -7.69 -6.52 4.90
C LYS A 73 -7.99 -6.35 3.42
N GLU A 74 -8.31 -7.44 2.75
CA GLU A 74 -8.79 -7.39 1.37
C GLU A 74 -10.13 -6.65 1.27
N CYS A 75 -10.38 -6.02 0.12
CA CYS A 75 -11.63 -5.34 -0.15
C CYS A 75 -12.81 -6.32 -0.16
N LYS A 76 -13.97 -5.81 0.19
CA LYS A 76 -15.19 -6.60 0.30
C LYS A 76 -15.68 -7.12 -1.06
N PRO A 77 -16.38 -8.25 -1.10
CA PRO A 77 -16.85 -8.87 -2.35
C PRO A 77 -17.62 -7.92 -3.28
N TYR A 78 -18.49 -7.08 -2.72
CA TYR A 78 -19.27 -6.14 -3.53
C TYR A 78 -18.41 -5.09 -4.24
N LEU A 79 -17.29 -4.67 -3.66
CA LEU A 79 -16.34 -3.76 -4.31
C LEU A 79 -15.57 -4.47 -5.40
N ARG A 80 -15.20 -5.73 -5.18
CA ARG A 80 -14.57 -6.54 -6.22
C ARG A 80 -15.47 -6.67 -7.44
N GLU A 81 -16.77 -6.91 -7.23
CA GLU A 81 -17.76 -6.97 -8.30
C GLU A 81 -17.91 -5.62 -9.00
N PHE A 82 -18.04 -4.53 -8.23
CA PHE A 82 -18.20 -3.18 -8.77
C PHE A 82 -17.01 -2.73 -9.63
N TYR A 83 -15.78 -3.03 -9.21
CA TYR A 83 -14.56 -2.67 -9.93
C TYR A 83 -14.09 -3.76 -10.91
N PHE A 84 -14.89 -4.76 -11.20
CA PHE A 84 -14.56 -5.87 -12.10
C PHE A 84 -13.25 -6.57 -11.79
N LEU A 85 -12.87 -6.66 -10.52
CA LEU A 85 -11.61 -7.27 -10.10
C LEU A 85 -11.64 -8.78 -10.31
N PRO A 86 -10.66 -9.34 -11.05
CA PRO A 86 -10.56 -10.78 -11.22
C PRO A 86 -10.41 -11.52 -9.89
N GLU A 87 -10.83 -12.78 -9.87
CA GLU A 87 -10.63 -13.65 -8.72
C GLU A 87 -9.13 -13.87 -8.45
N GLY A 88 -8.74 -13.85 -7.17
CA GLY A 88 -7.35 -14.04 -6.76
C GLY A 88 -6.45 -12.78 -6.83
N VAL A 89 -6.92 -11.67 -7.40
CA VAL A 89 -6.19 -10.40 -7.38
C VAL A 89 -6.37 -9.74 -6.02
N ALA A 90 -5.27 -9.42 -5.34
CA ALA A 90 -5.31 -8.67 -4.10
C ALA A 90 -5.72 -7.22 -4.35
N ALA A 91 -6.70 -6.73 -3.59
CA ALA A 91 -7.16 -5.35 -3.67
C ALA A 91 -7.56 -4.84 -2.28
N TYR A 92 -7.36 -3.55 -2.04
CA TYR A 92 -7.52 -2.92 -0.73
C TYR A 92 -8.35 -1.65 -0.85
N GLU A 93 -9.09 -1.32 0.20
CA GLU A 93 -9.88 -0.09 0.25
C GLU A 93 -8.99 1.11 0.62
N GLU A 94 -9.16 2.23 -0.06
CA GLU A 94 -8.42 3.47 0.20
C GLU A 94 -8.56 3.93 1.66
N ASN A 95 -9.75 3.80 2.24
CA ASN A 95 -10.02 4.15 3.63
C ASN A 95 -9.19 3.31 4.62
N ASP A 96 -9.00 2.03 4.33
CA ASP A 96 -8.19 1.15 5.19
C ASP A 96 -6.70 1.52 5.10
N ILE A 97 -6.23 1.94 3.92
CA ILE A 97 -4.87 2.47 3.75
C ILE A 97 -4.70 3.75 4.59
N MET A 98 -5.65 4.69 4.52
CA MET A 98 -5.60 5.92 5.30
C MET A 98 -5.61 5.66 6.80
N LEU A 99 -6.42 4.70 7.28
CA LEU A 99 -6.44 4.27 8.67
C LEU A 99 -5.10 3.64 9.08
N GLY A 100 -4.50 2.80 8.23
CA GLY A 100 -3.18 2.23 8.46
C GLY A 100 -2.09 3.29 8.57
N VAL A 101 -2.09 4.27 7.69
CA VAL A 101 -1.16 5.43 7.73
C VAL A 101 -1.38 6.25 9.01
N SER A 102 -2.63 6.49 9.41
CA SER A 102 -2.96 7.17 10.66
C SER A 102 -2.41 6.43 11.88
N TYR A 103 -2.59 5.10 11.89
CA TYR A 103 -2.07 4.22 12.93
C TYR A 103 -0.54 4.34 13.06
N VAL A 104 0.20 4.21 11.97
CA VAL A 104 1.66 4.35 11.95
C VAL A 104 2.10 5.75 12.41
N ASN A 105 1.43 6.80 11.91
CA ASN A 105 1.75 8.17 12.28
C ASN A 105 1.56 8.46 13.79
N ARG A 106 0.63 7.77 14.44
CA ARG A 106 0.43 7.87 15.89
C ARG A 106 1.69 7.47 16.65
N PHE A 107 2.35 6.37 16.28
CA PHE A 107 3.59 5.94 16.92
C PHE A 107 4.71 6.97 16.80
N ALA A 108 4.80 7.65 15.67
CA ALA A 108 5.79 8.69 15.49
C ALA A 108 5.58 9.89 16.43
N VAL A 109 4.34 10.17 16.80
CA VAL A 109 4.00 11.19 17.81
C VAL A 109 4.27 10.66 19.21
N GLU A 110 3.80 9.46 19.52
CA GLU A 110 3.91 8.85 20.84
C GLU A 110 5.37 8.62 21.25
N PHE A 111 6.19 8.07 20.36
CA PHE A 111 7.59 7.79 20.63
C PHE A 111 8.53 8.94 20.28
N GLN A 112 8.01 10.05 19.76
CA GLN A 112 8.79 11.23 19.32
C GLN A 112 9.92 10.87 18.35
N LYS A 113 9.69 9.88 17.49
CA LYS A 113 10.65 9.41 16.49
C LYS A 113 10.28 9.88 15.08
N PRO A 114 11.27 10.07 14.20
CA PRO A 114 10.99 10.21 12.79
C PRO A 114 10.38 8.93 12.23
N VAL A 115 9.49 9.06 11.26
CA VAL A 115 8.89 7.90 10.59
C VAL A 115 8.99 8.02 9.08
N VAL A 116 9.28 6.90 8.44
CA VAL A 116 9.17 6.71 7.00
C VAL A 116 8.04 5.71 6.76
N ILE A 117 6.99 6.15 6.08
CA ILE A 117 5.84 5.32 5.72
C ILE A 117 6.05 4.83 4.29
N CYS A 118 6.15 3.52 4.11
CA CYS A 118 6.36 2.89 2.81
C CYS A 118 5.07 2.21 2.36
N LEU A 119 4.52 2.63 1.22
CA LEU A 119 3.35 2.04 0.57
C LEU A 119 3.80 1.34 -0.71
N GLY A 120 3.99 0.02 -0.63
CA GLY A 120 4.36 -0.84 -1.75
C GLY A 120 3.15 -1.31 -2.58
N ILE A 121 2.09 -0.53 -2.61
CA ILE A 121 0.86 -0.76 -3.37
C ILE A 121 0.54 0.47 -4.19
N GLY A 122 -0.08 0.29 -5.34
CA GLY A 122 -0.44 1.38 -6.25
C GLY A 122 -1.83 1.20 -6.83
N THR A 123 -2.25 2.18 -7.62
CA THR A 123 -3.52 2.18 -8.35
C THR A 123 -3.34 2.91 -9.66
N ASN A 124 -4.11 2.54 -10.67
CA ASN A 124 -4.23 3.28 -11.93
C ASN A 124 -5.43 4.25 -11.92
N MET A 125 -6.16 4.31 -10.80
CA MET A 125 -7.32 5.20 -10.66
C MET A 125 -6.89 6.62 -10.30
N GLY A 126 -7.64 7.60 -10.80
CA GLY A 126 -7.46 9.01 -10.52
C GLY A 126 -6.69 9.77 -11.61
N ASP A 127 -6.51 11.05 -11.37
CA ASP A 127 -5.90 12.01 -12.31
C ASP A 127 -4.37 11.90 -12.44
N HIS A 128 -3.75 10.96 -11.80
CA HIS A 128 -2.28 10.76 -11.73
C HIS A 128 -1.47 11.98 -11.28
N ALA A 129 -2.14 13.02 -10.78
CA ALA A 129 -1.53 14.25 -10.27
C ALA A 129 -1.55 14.36 -8.74
N GLY A 130 -1.98 13.30 -8.05
CA GLY A 130 -2.03 13.25 -6.59
C GLY A 130 -3.22 14.01 -5.97
N ASN A 131 -4.26 14.30 -6.75
CA ASN A 131 -5.45 15.00 -6.27
C ASN A 131 -6.52 14.10 -5.64
N SER A 132 -6.32 12.78 -5.64
CA SER A 132 -7.19 11.84 -4.92
C SER A 132 -7.25 12.15 -3.42
N PHE A 133 -8.24 11.61 -2.72
CA PHE A 133 -8.33 11.78 -1.26
C PHE A 133 -7.11 11.19 -0.56
N LEU A 134 -6.67 10.01 -0.96
CA LEU A 134 -5.45 9.38 -0.45
C LEU A 134 -4.22 10.25 -0.72
N GLY A 135 -4.05 10.75 -1.96
CA GLY A 135 -2.93 11.61 -2.33
C GLY A 135 -2.84 12.86 -1.46
N LYS A 136 -3.96 13.57 -1.29
CA LYS A 136 -4.04 14.74 -0.41
C LYS A 136 -3.75 14.42 1.05
N TYR A 137 -4.24 13.27 1.53
CA TYR A 137 -3.98 12.82 2.89
C TYR A 137 -2.50 12.50 3.10
N LEU A 138 -1.87 11.75 2.20
CA LEU A 138 -0.45 11.42 2.25
C LEU A 138 0.43 12.66 2.19
N ASN A 139 0.10 13.62 1.32
CA ASN A 139 0.78 14.91 1.25
C ASN A 139 0.70 15.66 2.59
N ARG A 140 -0.46 15.68 3.23
CA ARG A 140 -0.62 16.30 4.55
C ARG A 140 0.24 15.64 5.63
N ILE A 141 0.35 14.32 5.63
CA ILE A 141 1.25 13.59 6.54
C ILE A 141 2.70 13.94 6.26
N ALA A 142 3.12 13.93 4.98
CA ALA A 142 4.49 14.23 4.57
C ALA A 142 4.93 15.68 4.88
N LEU A 143 4.00 16.63 4.93
CA LEU A 143 4.29 18.01 5.35
C LEU A 143 4.58 18.14 6.86
N SER A 144 4.28 17.14 7.65
CA SER A 144 4.56 17.14 9.08
C SER A 144 6.05 16.91 9.32
N ARG A 145 6.62 17.60 10.31
CA ARG A 145 8.04 17.47 10.64
C ARG A 145 8.40 16.02 10.98
N SER A 146 9.56 15.56 10.50
CA SER A 146 10.08 14.21 10.74
C SER A 146 9.19 13.10 10.19
N ARG A 147 8.49 13.38 9.10
CA ARG A 147 7.66 12.42 8.35
C ARG A 147 8.16 12.33 6.92
N ALA A 148 8.23 11.13 6.40
CA ALA A 148 8.39 10.87 4.98
C ALA A 148 7.38 9.81 4.54
N VAL A 149 6.82 9.99 3.35
CA VAL A 149 5.93 9.02 2.72
C VAL A 149 6.56 8.62 1.39
N VAL A 150 6.73 7.32 1.21
CA VAL A 150 7.29 6.72 -0.01
C VAL A 150 6.23 5.84 -0.63
N VAL A 151 5.91 6.10 -1.89
CA VAL A 151 4.95 5.33 -2.67
C VAL A 151 5.68 4.68 -3.86
N CYS A 152 5.21 3.50 -4.29
CA CYS A 152 5.75 2.86 -5.48
C CYS A 152 5.28 3.57 -6.75
N GLY A 153 6.12 3.57 -7.79
CA GLY A 153 5.75 4.06 -9.13
C GLY A 153 5.01 3.01 -9.97
N GLY A 154 4.79 1.81 -9.43
CA GLY A 154 4.25 0.67 -10.17
C GLY A 154 5.26 0.01 -11.09
N ASN A 155 4.87 -1.09 -11.70
CA ASN A 155 5.67 -1.87 -12.63
C ASN A 155 4.93 -2.21 -13.94
N GLU A 156 3.85 -1.47 -14.21
CA GLU A 156 2.92 -1.69 -15.33
C GLU A 156 3.13 -0.70 -16.50
N GLY A 157 4.31 -0.10 -16.61
CA GLY A 157 4.61 0.95 -17.59
C GLY A 157 4.39 0.56 -19.07
N ASN A 158 4.41 -0.74 -19.37
CA ASN A 158 4.11 -1.26 -20.72
C ASN A 158 2.68 -1.81 -20.85
N ALA A 159 1.84 -1.71 -19.85
CA ALA A 159 0.45 -2.18 -19.88
C ALA A 159 -0.51 -1.20 -20.57
N GLN A 160 -0.04 0.02 -20.88
CA GLN A 160 -0.82 1.05 -21.60
C GLN A 160 -2.13 1.44 -20.89
N HIS A 161 -2.11 1.53 -19.56
CA HIS A 161 -3.28 1.91 -18.74
C HIS A 161 -3.47 3.43 -18.62
N HIS A 162 -2.67 4.23 -19.30
CA HIS A 162 -2.74 5.69 -19.24
C HIS A 162 -2.71 6.30 -20.65
N PHE A 163 -3.57 7.31 -20.86
CA PHE A 163 -3.56 8.13 -22.03
C PHE A 163 -3.56 9.60 -21.60
N ASN A 164 -2.73 10.42 -22.24
CA ASN A 164 -2.69 11.86 -22.03
C ASN A 164 -2.71 12.56 -23.39
N TRP A 165 -3.52 13.59 -23.51
CA TRP A 165 -3.59 14.44 -24.70
C TRP A 165 -3.85 15.88 -24.32
N GLU A 166 -3.16 16.80 -24.95
CA GLU A 166 -3.35 18.23 -24.80
C GLU A 166 -3.93 18.81 -26.10
N PHE A 167 -5.09 19.45 -26.01
CA PHE A 167 -5.69 20.14 -27.14
C PHE A 167 -5.01 21.50 -27.37
N THR A 168 -4.45 21.69 -28.57
CA THR A 168 -3.84 22.97 -28.95
C THR A 168 -4.93 23.97 -29.35
N ARG A 169 -5.00 25.09 -28.66
CA ARG A 169 -6.00 26.12 -28.92
C ARG A 169 -5.81 26.71 -30.30
N GLY A 170 -6.82 26.59 -31.20
CA GLY A 170 -6.84 27.20 -32.52
C GLY A 170 -6.62 26.25 -33.71
N ASP A 171 -6.42 24.97 -33.48
CA ASP A 171 -6.41 23.98 -34.56
C ASP A 171 -7.79 23.35 -34.70
N GLU A 172 -8.58 23.80 -35.69
CA GLU A 172 -9.91 23.27 -35.99
C GLU A 172 -9.89 21.79 -36.40
N ARG A 173 -8.70 21.23 -36.76
CA ARG A 173 -8.52 19.81 -37.12
C ARG A 173 -8.41 18.92 -35.90
N GLU A 174 -8.20 19.48 -34.72
CA GLU A 174 -8.07 18.76 -33.45
C GLU A 174 -9.26 19.04 -32.50
N ALA A 175 -10.46 19.29 -33.06
CA ALA A 175 -11.67 19.51 -32.25
C ALA A 175 -12.05 18.29 -31.39
N TYR A 176 -11.56 17.11 -31.74
CA TYR A 176 -11.76 15.85 -30.98
C TYR A 176 -10.58 14.91 -31.18
N ARG A 177 -10.43 14.00 -30.26
CA ARG A 177 -9.45 12.92 -30.31
C ARG A 177 -10.11 11.60 -30.02
N ASP A 178 -9.91 10.62 -30.90
CA ASP A 178 -10.33 9.24 -30.68
C ASP A 178 -9.33 8.56 -29.77
N VAL A 179 -9.82 7.89 -28.73
CA VAL A 179 -9.02 7.06 -27.83
C VAL A 179 -9.46 5.60 -28.02
N GLU A 180 -8.54 4.77 -28.50
CA GLU A 180 -8.79 3.33 -28.62
C GLU A 180 -8.61 2.68 -27.24
N VAL A 181 -9.67 2.02 -26.75
CA VAL A 181 -9.63 1.23 -25.53
C VAL A 181 -9.65 -0.25 -25.91
N ARG A 182 -8.60 -0.98 -25.54
CA ARG A 182 -8.54 -2.43 -25.72
C ARG A 182 -8.92 -3.12 -24.42
N VAL A 183 -10.04 -3.82 -24.44
CA VAL A 183 -10.50 -4.68 -23.35
C VAL A 183 -9.91 -6.07 -23.52
N GLY A 184 -9.33 -6.63 -22.45
CA GLY A 184 -8.74 -7.96 -22.47
C GLY A 184 -9.78 -9.06 -22.70
N GLU A 185 -9.34 -10.21 -23.20
CA GLU A 185 -10.19 -11.38 -23.38
C GLU A 185 -10.68 -11.89 -22.02
N GLY A 186 -12.00 -12.08 -21.88
CA GLY A 186 -12.62 -12.54 -20.63
C GLY A 186 -12.92 -11.45 -19.60
N GLU A 187 -12.51 -10.21 -19.85
CA GLU A 187 -12.88 -9.09 -18.98
C GLU A 187 -14.36 -8.74 -19.07
N ARG A 188 -14.97 -8.43 -17.94
CA ARG A 188 -16.41 -8.12 -17.84
C ARG A 188 -16.72 -6.64 -18.08
N GLY A 189 -15.72 -5.78 -17.96
CA GLY A 189 -15.86 -4.33 -18.08
C GLY A 189 -14.57 -3.61 -17.80
N PHE A 190 -14.61 -2.28 -17.87
CA PHE A 190 -13.50 -1.38 -17.56
C PHE A 190 -14.07 -0.07 -17.03
N LEU A 191 -13.24 0.68 -16.34
CA LEU A 191 -13.52 2.02 -15.86
C LEU A 191 -12.66 3.01 -16.62
N LEU A 192 -13.26 4.14 -17.03
CA LEU A 192 -12.57 5.30 -17.56
C LEU A 192 -12.77 6.46 -16.56
N GLU A 193 -11.67 7.09 -16.18
CA GLU A 193 -11.65 8.29 -15.33
C GLU A 193 -10.95 9.45 -16.03
#